data_448cc413b445b370abaa627a627def95
#
_entry.id   448cc413b445b370abaa627a627def95
#
_cell.length_a   1.000
_cell.length_b   1.000
_cell.length_c   1.000
_cell.angle_alpha   90.00
_cell.angle_beta   90.00
_cell.angle_gamma   90.00
#
_symmetry.space_group_name_H-M   'P 1'
#
loop_
_entity.id
_entity.type
_entity.pdbx_description
1 polymer ?
#
loop_
_entity_poly.entity_id
_entity_poly.type
_entity_poly.pdbx_seq_one_letter_code
_entity_poly.pdbx_strand_id
1 'polypeptide(L)'
;TTAALMMLYDEGKFKLDDPVATYIPEFEETKVWENGKEVEQNEPFTIRHLLTHTAGFCYGWDVSHVDSLYAQASPGGIWGIGTIGEAVKLLATIPLKNQPGTKYEYSVSLDVAGYLVEVLSGMPFDQFLQTRLFDPLGMKDTGFEVPEEDFNRLAMIYTPNGETGDLTPVESMTNGVKTKVTLFSGGGGLVSTIDDYGRFGQMLINGGELNGIRVLKESTVNMIMSAQMPENVSYQNGFRYGLGGQVNQETGEYSWTGAASTAFVADPRNKMVSLAFTQYIPYMGVPFASEYHTKLRKALIEPGGTTED
;
A
#
# COMPACT_ATOMS: atom_id res chain seq x y z
N THR A 1 -0.50 6.23 1.95
CA THR A 1 -1.80 6.43 1.28
C THR A 1 -2.95 6.27 2.26
N THR A 2 -3.14 5.09 2.86
CA THR A 2 -4.24 4.86 3.81
C THR A 2 -4.28 5.88 4.94
N ALA A 3 -3.14 6.17 5.58
CA ALA A 3 -3.08 7.19 6.63
C ALA A 3 -3.54 8.58 6.13
N ALA A 4 -3.09 8.99 4.95
CA ALA A 4 -3.51 10.25 4.33
C ALA A 4 -5.03 10.32 4.09
N LEU A 5 -5.58 9.26 3.51
CA LEU A 5 -7.03 9.20 3.29
C LEU A 5 -7.80 9.20 4.62
N MET A 6 -7.31 8.47 5.63
CA MET A 6 -7.95 8.41 6.95
C MET A 6 -7.82 9.71 7.76
N MET A 7 -6.87 10.60 7.45
CA MET A 7 -6.88 11.98 7.97
C MET A 7 -8.10 12.77 7.46
N LEU A 8 -8.44 12.59 6.18
CA LEU A 8 -9.66 13.19 5.60
C LEU A 8 -10.94 12.54 6.14
N TYR A 9 -10.90 11.25 6.49
CA TYR A 9 -11.98 10.60 7.25
C TYR A 9 -12.17 11.25 8.62
N ASP A 10 -11.10 11.53 9.34
CA ASP A 10 -11.13 12.22 10.64
C ASP A 10 -11.70 13.64 10.56
N GLU A 11 -11.56 14.28 9.40
CA GLU A 11 -12.17 15.58 9.06
C GLU A 11 -13.64 15.47 8.63
N GLY A 12 -14.18 14.26 8.50
CA GLY A 12 -15.57 14.02 8.08
C GLY A 12 -15.83 14.25 6.59
N LYS A 13 -14.79 14.19 5.74
CA LYS A 13 -14.90 14.41 4.29
C LYS A 13 -15.62 13.28 3.56
N PHE A 14 -15.65 12.07 4.12
CA PHE A 14 -16.30 10.89 3.57
C PHE A 14 -16.60 9.86 4.66
N LYS A 15 -17.37 8.84 4.31
CA LYS A 15 -17.57 7.62 5.10
C LYS A 15 -16.93 6.44 4.36
N LEU A 16 -16.44 5.44 5.10
CA LEU A 16 -15.80 4.27 4.49
C LEU A 16 -16.72 3.50 3.52
N ASP A 17 -18.00 3.52 3.79
CA ASP A 17 -18.99 2.79 2.99
C ASP A 17 -19.66 3.66 1.91
N ASP A 18 -19.17 4.90 1.71
CA ASP A 18 -19.61 5.71 0.58
C ASP A 18 -19.12 5.10 -0.74
N PRO A 19 -19.97 5.05 -1.79
CA PRO A 19 -19.55 4.68 -3.12
C PRO A 19 -18.43 5.60 -3.63
N VAL A 20 -17.37 5.03 -4.22
CA VAL A 20 -16.26 5.83 -4.76
C VAL A 20 -16.73 6.76 -5.87
N ALA A 21 -17.71 6.35 -6.67
CA ALA A 21 -18.33 7.17 -7.72
C ALA A 21 -18.90 8.50 -7.22
N THR A 22 -19.26 8.61 -5.93
CA THR A 22 -19.69 9.88 -5.31
C THR A 22 -18.63 10.97 -5.43
N TYR A 23 -17.35 10.59 -5.41
CA TYR A 23 -16.20 11.49 -5.43
C TYR A 23 -15.42 11.45 -6.74
N ILE A 24 -15.46 10.31 -7.43
CA ILE A 24 -14.82 10.06 -8.74
C ILE A 24 -15.91 9.55 -9.69
N PRO A 25 -16.69 10.47 -10.30
CA PRO A 25 -17.87 10.10 -11.11
C PRO A 25 -17.55 9.19 -12.30
N GLU A 26 -16.31 9.17 -12.76
CA GLU A 26 -15.87 8.29 -13.83
C GLU A 26 -16.15 6.80 -13.54
N PHE A 27 -16.27 6.41 -12.28
CA PHE A 27 -16.58 5.04 -11.87
C PHE A 27 -18.08 4.69 -11.85
N GLU A 28 -18.97 5.64 -12.12
CA GLU A 28 -20.43 5.41 -12.05
C GLU A 28 -20.90 4.28 -13.00
N GLU A 29 -20.33 4.24 -14.22
CA GLU A 29 -20.69 3.28 -15.26
C GLU A 29 -19.72 2.07 -15.36
N THR A 30 -18.80 1.93 -14.39
CA THR A 30 -17.81 0.84 -14.42
C THR A 30 -18.50 -0.50 -14.23
N LYS A 31 -18.31 -1.42 -15.19
CA LYS A 31 -18.90 -2.77 -15.21
C LYS A 31 -18.02 -3.80 -14.52
N VAL A 32 -18.51 -5.01 -14.42
CA VAL A 32 -17.76 -6.19 -13.95
C VAL A 32 -17.67 -7.20 -15.08
N TRP A 33 -16.51 -7.81 -15.28
CA TRP A 33 -16.37 -8.91 -16.24
C TRP A 33 -16.77 -10.24 -15.61
N GLU A 34 -17.86 -10.81 -16.06
CA GLU A 34 -18.40 -12.05 -15.54
C GLU A 34 -18.92 -12.95 -16.65
N ASN A 35 -18.55 -14.25 -16.64
CA ASN A 35 -19.00 -15.25 -17.61
C ASN A 35 -18.84 -14.82 -19.08
N GLY A 36 -17.73 -14.14 -19.41
CA GLY A 36 -17.40 -13.75 -20.79
C GLY A 36 -18.09 -12.48 -21.30
N LYS A 37 -18.71 -11.70 -20.43
CA LYS A 37 -19.38 -10.44 -20.74
C LYS A 37 -19.29 -9.43 -19.62
N GLU A 38 -19.48 -8.17 -19.94
CA GLU A 38 -19.68 -7.11 -18.96
C GLU A 38 -21.10 -7.18 -18.37
N VAL A 39 -21.17 -7.05 -17.04
CA VAL A 39 -22.42 -6.98 -16.27
C VAL A 39 -22.37 -5.79 -15.30
N GLU A 40 -23.52 -5.42 -14.76
CA GLU A 40 -23.60 -4.39 -13.72
C GLU A 40 -22.89 -4.86 -12.44
N GLN A 41 -22.41 -3.90 -11.65
CA GLN A 41 -22.03 -4.16 -10.27
C GLN A 41 -23.29 -4.55 -9.48
N ASN A 42 -23.20 -5.59 -8.65
CA ASN A 42 -24.30 -5.93 -7.73
C ASN A 42 -24.54 -4.81 -6.71
N GLU A 43 -23.46 -4.20 -6.24
CA GLU A 43 -23.43 -3.00 -5.41
C GLU A 43 -22.23 -2.16 -5.83
N PRO A 44 -22.32 -0.82 -5.80
CA PRO A 44 -21.18 0.03 -6.11
C PRO A 44 -20.00 -0.24 -5.15
N PHE A 45 -18.79 -0.30 -5.67
CA PHE A 45 -17.64 -0.43 -4.79
C PHE A 45 -17.42 0.83 -3.95
N THR A 46 -17.03 0.61 -2.69
CA THR A 46 -16.88 1.65 -1.68
C THR A 46 -15.42 1.97 -1.39
N ILE A 47 -15.17 3.04 -0.64
CA ILE A 47 -13.83 3.40 -0.17
C ILE A 47 -13.24 2.29 0.71
N ARG A 48 -14.06 1.62 1.53
CA ARG A 48 -13.64 0.42 2.29
C ARG A 48 -13.14 -0.67 1.34
N HIS A 49 -13.83 -0.92 0.24
CA HIS A 49 -13.42 -1.92 -0.75
C HIS A 49 -12.07 -1.57 -1.39
N LEU A 50 -11.76 -0.29 -1.64
CA LEU A 50 -10.42 0.13 -2.08
C LEU A 50 -9.36 -0.23 -1.04
N LEU A 51 -9.57 0.20 0.21
CA LEU A 51 -8.60 0.04 1.29
C LEU A 51 -8.43 -1.41 1.76
N THR A 52 -9.33 -2.32 1.36
CA THR A 52 -9.26 -3.76 1.66
C THR A 52 -8.94 -4.63 0.45
N HIS A 53 -8.63 -4.03 -0.72
CA HIS A 53 -8.43 -4.75 -1.98
C HIS A 53 -9.59 -5.70 -2.35
N THR A 54 -10.82 -5.27 -2.10
CA THR A 54 -12.03 -6.02 -2.45
C THR A 54 -12.91 -5.28 -3.44
N ALA A 55 -12.42 -4.20 -4.06
CA ALA A 55 -13.15 -3.40 -5.03
C ALA A 55 -13.31 -4.10 -6.40
N GLY A 56 -12.52 -5.13 -6.69
CA GLY A 56 -12.56 -5.86 -7.96
C GLY A 56 -11.51 -5.41 -8.98
N PHE A 57 -10.63 -4.47 -8.65
CA PHE A 57 -9.46 -4.12 -9.47
C PHE A 57 -8.42 -5.23 -9.47
N CYS A 58 -7.46 -5.18 -10.40
CA CYS A 58 -6.25 -6.03 -10.44
C CYS A 58 -5.01 -5.20 -10.79
N TYR A 59 -3.86 -5.85 -10.91
CA TYR A 59 -2.63 -5.24 -11.44
C TYR A 59 -2.33 -5.60 -12.90
N GLY A 60 -3.09 -6.53 -13.48
CA GLY A 60 -2.81 -7.05 -14.82
C GLY A 60 -1.69 -8.09 -14.85
N TRP A 61 -1.39 -8.75 -13.74
CA TRP A 61 -0.30 -9.73 -13.63
C TRP A 61 -0.71 -11.18 -13.92
N ASP A 62 -2.01 -11.46 -13.89
CA ASP A 62 -2.54 -12.79 -14.18
C ASP A 62 -2.90 -12.96 -15.68
N VAL A 63 -3.43 -14.12 -16.03
CA VAL A 63 -3.86 -14.46 -17.39
C VAL A 63 -5.39 -14.44 -17.55
N SER A 64 -6.07 -13.44 -16.95
CA SER A 64 -7.49 -13.24 -17.20
C SER A 64 -7.75 -12.27 -18.35
N HIS A 65 -9.01 -12.21 -18.82
CA HIS A 65 -9.42 -11.22 -19.82
C HIS A 65 -9.17 -9.78 -19.31
N VAL A 66 -9.55 -9.49 -18.06
CA VAL A 66 -9.36 -8.15 -17.47
C VAL A 66 -7.88 -7.82 -17.31
N ASP A 67 -7.03 -8.78 -16.88
CA ASP A 67 -5.58 -8.57 -16.82
C ASP A 67 -5.01 -8.21 -18.20
N SER A 68 -5.52 -8.84 -19.27
CA SER A 68 -5.13 -8.52 -20.65
C SER A 68 -5.54 -7.10 -21.06
N LEU A 69 -6.70 -6.61 -20.60
CA LEU A 69 -7.13 -5.23 -20.85
C LEU A 69 -6.22 -4.22 -20.15
N TYR A 70 -5.80 -4.49 -18.91
CA TYR A 70 -4.81 -3.66 -18.21
C TYR A 70 -3.50 -3.56 -18.97
N ALA A 71 -2.97 -4.70 -19.46
CA ALA A 71 -1.74 -4.75 -20.23
C ALA A 71 -1.84 -4.01 -21.58
N GLN A 72 -3.01 -4.02 -22.21
CA GLN A 72 -3.27 -3.32 -23.48
C GLN A 72 -3.45 -1.81 -23.28
N ALA A 73 -4.10 -1.41 -22.20
CA ALA A 73 -4.40 -0.02 -21.91
C ALA A 73 -3.12 0.79 -21.64
N SER A 74 -2.12 0.18 -21.02
CA SER A 74 -0.81 0.81 -20.80
C SER A 74 0.32 -0.23 -20.82
N PRO A 75 1.15 -0.26 -21.86
CA PRO A 75 2.38 -1.04 -21.89
C PRO A 75 3.33 -0.56 -20.80
N GLY A 76 3.45 -1.27 -19.70
CA GLY A 76 4.20 -0.87 -18.49
C GLY A 76 3.31 -0.66 -17.28
N GLY A 77 2.01 -0.98 -17.42
CA GLY A 77 1.03 -0.80 -16.37
C GLY A 77 0.59 0.66 -16.19
N ILE A 78 -0.20 0.92 -15.17
CA ILE A 78 -0.70 2.29 -14.89
C ILE A 78 0.43 3.28 -14.64
N TRP A 79 1.60 2.82 -14.21
CA TRP A 79 2.78 3.66 -13.96
C TRP A 79 3.41 4.26 -15.22
N GLY A 80 3.02 3.82 -16.42
CA GLY A 80 3.40 4.43 -17.71
C GLY A 80 2.52 5.62 -18.12
N ILE A 81 1.55 6.02 -17.30
CA ILE A 81 0.60 7.11 -17.57
C ILE A 81 1.08 8.40 -16.89
N GLY A 82 0.75 9.56 -17.44
CA GLY A 82 1.29 10.86 -17.02
C GLY A 82 1.04 11.24 -15.56
N THR A 83 -0.24 11.15 -15.10
CA THR A 83 -0.65 11.53 -13.73
C THR A 83 -1.55 10.46 -13.14
N ILE A 84 -1.69 10.47 -11.80
CA ILE A 84 -2.58 9.53 -11.11
C ILE A 84 -4.05 9.73 -11.51
N GLY A 85 -4.47 10.97 -11.75
CA GLY A 85 -5.83 11.26 -12.23
C GLY A 85 -6.10 10.71 -13.63
N GLU A 86 -5.13 10.81 -14.57
CA GLU A 86 -5.24 10.20 -15.90
C GLU A 86 -5.27 8.66 -15.81
N ALA A 87 -4.45 8.07 -14.94
CA ALA A 87 -4.45 6.65 -14.70
C ALA A 87 -5.80 6.15 -14.17
N VAL A 88 -6.38 6.83 -13.18
CA VAL A 88 -7.68 6.48 -12.59
C VAL A 88 -8.81 6.61 -13.60
N LYS A 89 -8.80 7.64 -14.44
CA LYS A 89 -9.79 7.79 -15.54
C LYS A 89 -9.68 6.66 -16.55
N LEU A 90 -8.48 6.22 -16.87
CA LEU A 90 -8.30 5.04 -17.74
C LEU A 90 -8.83 3.78 -17.06
N LEU A 91 -8.52 3.55 -15.77
CA LEU A 91 -9.03 2.40 -15.01
C LEU A 91 -10.56 2.33 -15.01
N ALA A 92 -11.24 3.47 -14.96
CA ALA A 92 -12.70 3.52 -14.98
C ALA A 92 -13.32 3.00 -16.29
N THR A 93 -12.54 2.95 -17.39
CA THR A 93 -12.98 2.39 -18.68
C THR A 93 -12.79 0.88 -18.79
N ILE A 94 -12.15 0.24 -17.81
CA ILE A 94 -11.86 -1.19 -17.80
C ILE A 94 -12.79 -1.85 -16.78
N PRO A 95 -13.46 -2.97 -17.13
CA PRO A 95 -14.34 -3.65 -16.19
C PRO A 95 -13.56 -4.19 -14.98
N LEU A 96 -14.22 -4.26 -13.83
CA LEU A 96 -13.70 -4.92 -12.64
C LEU A 96 -13.55 -6.43 -12.87
N LYS A 97 -12.54 -7.04 -12.28
CA LYS A 97 -12.25 -8.48 -12.39
C LYS A 97 -13.19 -9.33 -11.54
N ASN A 98 -13.69 -8.78 -10.44
CA ASN A 98 -14.60 -9.45 -9.52
C ASN A 98 -15.71 -8.49 -9.06
N GLN A 99 -16.87 -9.02 -8.67
CA GLN A 99 -17.91 -8.23 -8.01
C GLN A 99 -17.35 -7.60 -6.71
N PRO A 100 -17.62 -6.31 -6.46
CA PRO A 100 -17.18 -5.63 -5.24
C PRO A 100 -17.59 -6.39 -3.97
N GLY A 101 -16.68 -6.43 -2.98
CA GLY A 101 -16.92 -7.08 -1.69
C GLY A 101 -16.95 -8.61 -1.70
N THR A 102 -16.68 -9.27 -2.83
CA THR A 102 -16.80 -10.73 -2.94
C THR A 102 -15.48 -11.50 -2.88
N LYS A 103 -14.38 -10.84 -3.27
CA LYS A 103 -13.07 -11.48 -3.34
C LYS A 103 -11.95 -10.48 -3.00
N TYR A 104 -10.95 -10.94 -2.27
CA TYR A 104 -9.68 -10.22 -2.14
C TYR A 104 -8.87 -10.37 -3.44
N GLU A 105 -8.48 -9.25 -4.03
CA GLU A 105 -7.60 -9.20 -5.20
C GLU A 105 -6.63 -8.04 -5.01
N TYR A 106 -5.35 -8.34 -4.72
CA TYR A 106 -4.32 -7.32 -4.59
C TYR A 106 -4.18 -6.54 -5.89
N SER A 107 -4.25 -5.20 -5.82
CA SER A 107 -4.57 -4.41 -7.00
C SER A 107 -4.14 -2.95 -6.87
N VAL A 108 -4.36 -2.18 -7.93
CA VAL A 108 -4.20 -0.73 -8.01
C VAL A 108 -5.18 0.08 -7.14
N SER A 109 -5.91 -0.58 -6.24
CA SER A 109 -6.89 0.09 -5.37
C SER A 109 -6.30 1.21 -4.53
N LEU A 110 -5.05 1.08 -4.07
CA LEU A 110 -4.40 2.15 -3.31
C LEU A 110 -3.94 3.31 -4.18
N ASP A 111 -3.76 3.10 -5.49
CA ASP A 111 -3.54 4.21 -6.43
C ASP A 111 -4.82 5.02 -6.60
N VAL A 112 -5.97 4.35 -6.73
CA VAL A 112 -7.28 5.02 -6.72
C VAL A 112 -7.51 5.77 -5.40
N ALA A 113 -7.13 5.19 -4.26
CA ALA A 113 -7.18 5.85 -2.96
C ALA A 113 -6.26 7.08 -2.88
N GLY A 114 -5.10 7.06 -3.52
CA GLY A 114 -4.20 8.22 -3.64
C GLY A 114 -4.84 9.37 -4.43
N TYR A 115 -5.47 9.05 -5.55
CA TYR A 115 -6.25 10.05 -6.31
C TYR A 115 -7.45 10.58 -5.50
N LEU A 116 -8.10 9.73 -4.73
CA LEU A 116 -9.20 10.17 -3.86
C LEU A 116 -8.72 11.17 -2.80
N VAL A 117 -7.47 11.07 -2.32
CA VAL A 117 -6.87 12.11 -1.46
C VAL A 117 -6.78 13.44 -2.19
N GLU A 118 -6.37 13.47 -3.48
CA GLU A 118 -6.34 14.71 -4.28
C GLU A 118 -7.74 15.31 -4.42
N VAL A 119 -8.72 14.50 -4.79
CA VAL A 119 -10.11 14.94 -4.99
C VAL A 119 -10.71 15.54 -3.71
N LEU A 120 -10.55 14.87 -2.58
CA LEU A 120 -11.14 15.27 -1.30
C LEU A 120 -10.43 16.46 -0.64
N SER A 121 -9.13 16.59 -0.85
CA SER A 121 -8.31 17.66 -0.26
C SER A 121 -8.19 18.88 -1.15
N GLY A 122 -8.33 18.74 -2.46
CA GLY A 122 -8.02 19.77 -3.46
C GLY A 122 -6.51 20.03 -3.61
N MET A 123 -5.65 19.12 -3.10
CA MET A 123 -4.19 19.23 -3.16
C MET A 123 -3.61 18.07 -3.96
N PRO A 124 -2.51 18.24 -4.72
CA PRO A 124 -1.74 17.13 -5.27
C PRO A 124 -1.33 16.15 -4.17
N PHE A 125 -1.31 14.85 -4.49
CA PHE A 125 -1.10 13.80 -3.50
C PHE A 125 0.27 13.89 -2.80
N ASP A 126 1.32 14.19 -3.56
CA ASP A 126 2.66 14.43 -3.03
C ASP A 126 2.69 15.58 -2.02
N GLN A 127 2.05 16.71 -2.35
CA GLN A 127 1.97 17.88 -1.48
C GLN A 127 1.15 17.61 -0.22
N PHE A 128 0.05 16.86 -0.35
CA PHE A 128 -0.74 16.44 0.81
C PHE A 128 0.10 15.59 1.77
N LEU A 129 0.79 14.57 1.24
CA LEU A 129 1.66 13.72 2.05
C LEU A 129 2.78 14.53 2.72
N GLN A 130 3.45 15.40 1.95
CA GLN A 130 4.54 16.22 2.46
C GLN A 130 4.08 17.10 3.63
N THR A 131 3.04 17.90 3.40
CA THR A 131 2.63 18.93 4.36
C THR A 131 1.83 18.40 5.54
N ARG A 132 1.06 17.32 5.33
CA ARG A 132 0.13 16.81 6.32
C ARG A 132 0.64 15.59 7.09
N LEU A 133 1.61 14.86 6.54
CA LEU A 133 2.13 13.64 7.14
C LEU A 133 3.65 13.70 7.36
N PHE A 134 4.44 13.97 6.31
CA PHE A 134 5.90 13.86 6.42
C PHE A 134 6.51 14.99 7.25
N ASP A 135 6.20 16.25 6.97
CA ASP A 135 6.71 17.38 7.73
C ASP A 135 6.34 17.31 9.23
N PRO A 136 5.07 17.06 9.60
CA PRO A 136 4.68 16.91 11.00
C PRO A 136 5.40 15.78 11.74
N LEU A 137 5.68 14.67 11.06
CA LEU A 137 6.39 13.53 11.64
C LEU A 137 7.92 13.65 11.56
N GLY A 138 8.44 14.67 10.85
CA GLY A 138 9.86 14.86 10.60
C GLY A 138 10.49 13.81 9.67
N MET A 139 9.70 13.27 8.74
CA MET A 139 10.12 12.31 7.72
C MET A 139 10.74 13.05 6.52
N LYS A 140 12.01 13.42 6.63
CA LYS A 140 12.69 14.33 5.70
C LYS A 140 13.20 13.66 4.43
N ASP A 141 13.41 12.37 4.49
CA ASP A 141 13.95 11.54 3.41
C ASP A 141 12.86 10.67 2.76
N THR A 142 11.58 11.07 2.91
CA THR A 142 10.45 10.33 2.35
C THR A 142 9.74 11.16 1.29
N GLY A 143 9.58 10.60 0.09
CA GLY A 143 8.95 11.28 -1.04
C GLY A 143 8.84 10.40 -2.27
N PHE A 144 8.39 10.96 -3.38
CA PHE A 144 8.30 10.25 -4.67
C PHE A 144 9.58 10.36 -5.51
N GLU A 145 10.46 11.29 -5.17
CA GLU A 145 11.74 11.54 -5.85
C GLU A 145 12.86 11.59 -4.82
N VAL A 146 14.08 11.30 -5.27
CA VAL A 146 15.29 11.51 -4.48
C VAL A 146 15.98 12.77 -4.98
N PRO A 147 16.30 13.76 -4.12
CA PRO A 147 17.10 14.94 -4.51
C PRO A 147 18.48 14.56 -5.03
N GLU A 148 19.04 15.33 -5.95
CA GLU A 148 20.32 15.01 -6.59
C GLU A 148 21.47 14.88 -5.58
N GLU A 149 21.48 15.71 -4.55
CA GLU A 149 22.44 15.67 -3.45
C GLU A 149 22.43 14.35 -2.65
N ASP A 150 21.30 13.61 -2.70
CA ASP A 150 21.09 12.36 -1.97
C ASP A 150 21.21 11.10 -2.84
N PHE A 151 21.54 11.21 -4.13
CA PHE A 151 21.68 10.06 -5.02
C PHE A 151 22.69 9.03 -4.54
N ASN A 152 23.72 9.45 -3.80
CA ASN A 152 24.72 8.58 -3.20
C ASN A 152 24.20 7.77 -2.01
N ARG A 153 23.04 8.15 -1.44
CA ARG A 153 22.37 7.43 -0.35
C ARG A 153 21.34 6.43 -0.87
N LEU A 154 20.95 6.54 -2.14
CA LEU A 154 19.93 5.66 -2.72
C LEU A 154 20.48 4.24 -2.89
N ALA A 155 19.86 3.28 -2.21
CA ALA A 155 20.24 1.88 -2.32
C ALA A 155 19.89 1.32 -3.71
N MET A 156 20.84 0.57 -4.29
CA MET A 156 20.63 -0.15 -5.54
C MET A 156 19.70 -1.35 -5.35
N ILE A 157 18.76 -1.52 -6.27
CA ILE A 157 17.92 -2.72 -6.34
C ILE A 157 18.70 -3.84 -7.05
N TYR A 158 18.64 -5.05 -6.51
CA TYR A 158 19.29 -6.23 -7.07
C TYR A 158 18.30 -7.34 -7.37
N THR A 159 18.63 -8.16 -8.38
CA THR A 159 17.94 -9.40 -8.72
C THR A 159 18.97 -10.53 -8.89
N PRO A 160 18.64 -11.79 -8.58
CA PRO A 160 19.55 -12.89 -8.85
C PRO A 160 19.63 -13.14 -10.36
N ASN A 161 20.84 -13.38 -10.84
CA ASN A 161 21.06 -13.94 -12.18
C ASN A 161 20.56 -15.39 -12.18
N GLY A 162 19.66 -15.72 -13.11
CA GLY A 162 19.02 -17.05 -13.16
C GLY A 162 19.98 -18.20 -13.45
N GLU A 163 21.18 -17.93 -14.01
CA GLU A 163 22.17 -18.96 -14.35
C GLU A 163 23.21 -19.13 -13.24
N THR A 164 23.73 -18.04 -12.70
CA THR A 164 24.87 -18.05 -11.74
C THR A 164 24.41 -17.88 -10.29
N GLY A 165 23.25 -17.32 -10.05
CA GLY A 165 22.79 -16.92 -8.72
C GLY A 165 23.41 -15.62 -8.20
N ASP A 166 24.34 -15.00 -8.94
CA ASP A 166 24.97 -13.74 -8.56
C ASP A 166 23.97 -12.58 -8.58
N LEU A 167 24.17 -11.59 -7.72
CA LEU A 167 23.32 -10.41 -7.67
C LEU A 167 23.65 -9.46 -8.83
N THR A 168 22.63 -9.12 -9.62
CA THR A 168 22.71 -8.16 -10.72
C THR A 168 21.92 -6.89 -10.38
N PRO A 169 22.48 -5.68 -10.58
CA PRO A 169 21.78 -4.43 -10.30
C PRO A 169 20.62 -4.20 -11.30
N VAL A 170 19.49 -3.70 -10.80
CA VAL A 170 18.32 -3.29 -11.61
C VAL A 170 18.30 -1.77 -11.70
N GLU A 171 19.17 -1.24 -12.58
CA GLU A 171 19.40 0.21 -12.68
C GLU A 171 18.12 0.97 -13.11
N SER A 172 17.31 0.43 -14.00
CA SER A 172 16.09 1.09 -14.49
C SER A 172 15.11 1.41 -13.36
N MET A 173 14.91 0.48 -12.42
CA MET A 173 14.04 0.71 -11.27
C MET A 173 14.68 1.67 -10.25
N THR A 174 15.98 1.51 -10.00
CA THR A 174 16.71 2.40 -9.08
C THR A 174 16.74 3.83 -9.59
N ASN A 175 16.93 4.03 -10.89
CA ASN A 175 17.06 5.36 -11.48
C ASN A 175 15.69 6.04 -11.71
N GLY A 176 14.60 5.31 -11.69
CA GLY A 176 13.25 5.87 -11.89
C GLY A 176 12.89 6.98 -10.90
N VAL A 177 13.37 6.89 -9.66
CA VAL A 177 13.13 7.88 -8.61
C VAL A 177 14.14 9.05 -8.61
N LYS A 178 15.11 9.05 -9.52
CA LYS A 178 16.09 10.14 -9.74
C LYS A 178 15.64 11.16 -10.78
N THR A 179 14.49 10.93 -11.39
CA THR A 179 13.90 11.81 -12.40
C THR A 179 12.59 12.38 -11.88
N LYS A 180 12.12 13.45 -12.51
CA LYS A 180 10.84 14.04 -12.14
C LYS A 180 9.71 13.00 -12.29
N VAL A 181 9.04 12.71 -11.18
CA VAL A 181 7.87 11.84 -11.12
C VAL A 181 6.61 12.66 -11.33
N THR A 182 5.72 12.23 -12.21
CA THR A 182 4.43 12.88 -12.48
C THR A 182 3.25 12.04 -11.99
N LEU A 183 3.42 10.72 -11.93
CA LEU A 183 2.45 9.80 -11.37
C LEU A 183 2.81 9.47 -9.93
N PHE A 184 2.13 10.04 -8.98
CA PHE A 184 2.31 9.79 -7.56
C PHE A 184 1.54 8.53 -7.14
N SER A 185 2.14 7.35 -7.38
CA SER A 185 1.48 6.07 -7.10
C SER A 185 1.16 5.89 -5.63
N GLY A 186 -0.11 5.73 -5.31
CA GLY A 186 -0.57 5.43 -3.95
C GLY A 186 -0.26 4.01 -3.48
N GLY A 187 -0.03 3.08 -4.43
CA GLY A 187 0.26 1.68 -4.15
C GLY A 187 1.73 1.36 -3.88
N GLY A 188 2.69 2.22 -4.33
CA GLY A 188 4.11 1.83 -4.20
C GLY A 188 5.14 2.86 -4.66
N GLY A 189 4.78 4.13 -4.85
CA GLY A 189 5.67 5.13 -5.45
C GLY A 189 6.71 5.75 -4.52
N LEU A 190 6.61 5.59 -3.21
CA LEU A 190 7.47 6.28 -2.25
C LEU A 190 8.84 5.63 -2.09
N VAL A 191 9.86 6.47 -1.95
CA VAL A 191 11.16 6.14 -1.34
C VAL A 191 11.19 6.65 0.09
N SER A 192 11.97 5.99 0.97
CA SER A 192 12.07 6.37 2.38
C SER A 192 13.34 5.79 3.00
N THR A 193 13.61 6.18 4.25
CA THR A 193 14.63 5.57 5.10
C THR A 193 13.99 4.77 6.24
N ILE A 194 14.77 3.88 6.88
CA ILE A 194 14.34 3.14 8.07
C ILE A 194 13.94 4.12 9.20
N ASP A 195 14.69 5.20 9.37
CA ASP A 195 14.42 6.19 10.43
C ASP A 195 13.08 6.90 10.20
N ASP A 196 12.83 7.36 8.98
CA ASP A 196 11.56 8.01 8.63
C ASP A 196 10.37 7.07 8.74
N TYR A 197 10.52 5.86 8.19
CA TYR A 197 9.44 4.88 8.27
C TYR A 197 9.22 4.38 9.70
N GLY A 198 10.28 4.35 10.52
CA GLY A 198 10.21 4.12 11.95
C GLY A 198 9.36 5.17 12.67
N ARG A 199 9.49 6.45 12.31
CA ARG A 199 8.65 7.55 12.85
C ARG A 199 7.18 7.33 12.50
N PHE A 200 6.88 6.94 11.26
CA PHE A 200 5.52 6.58 10.84
C PHE A 200 4.97 5.41 11.65
N GLY A 201 5.74 4.33 11.79
CA GLY A 201 5.36 3.17 12.59
C GLY A 201 5.13 3.52 14.06
N GLN A 202 6.01 4.34 14.63
CA GLN A 202 5.88 4.81 16.02
C GLN A 202 4.61 5.66 16.22
N MET A 203 4.28 6.53 15.26
CA MET A 203 3.02 7.28 15.26
C MET A 203 1.82 6.32 15.30
N LEU A 204 1.82 5.26 14.50
CA LEU A 204 0.73 4.28 14.50
C LEU A 204 0.58 3.58 15.86
N ILE A 205 1.66 3.01 16.42
CA ILE A 205 1.57 2.29 17.71
C ILE A 205 1.29 3.21 18.90
N ASN A 206 1.49 4.52 18.75
CA ASN A 206 1.11 5.54 19.73
C ASN A 206 -0.31 6.09 19.52
N GLY A 207 -1.15 5.42 18.71
CA GLY A 207 -2.53 5.83 18.48
C GLY A 207 -2.66 7.14 17.70
N GLY A 208 -1.79 7.37 16.72
CA GLY A 208 -1.86 8.49 15.79
C GLY A 208 -1.07 9.74 16.20
N GLU A 209 -0.16 9.61 17.16
CA GLU A 209 0.62 10.73 17.68
C GLU A 209 2.12 10.41 17.76
N LEU A 210 2.95 11.39 17.45
CA LEU A 210 4.40 11.31 17.63
C LEU A 210 4.93 12.66 18.16
N ASN A 211 5.70 12.63 19.26
CA ASN A 211 6.32 13.82 19.86
C ASN A 211 5.33 14.97 20.14
N GLY A 212 4.11 14.65 20.56
CA GLY A 212 3.06 15.64 20.83
C GLY A 212 2.31 16.15 19.59
N ILE A 213 2.65 15.64 18.40
CA ILE A 213 1.96 15.98 17.15
C ILE A 213 0.99 14.85 16.80
N ARG A 214 -0.31 15.13 16.81
CA ARG A 214 -1.35 14.19 16.42
C ARG A 214 -1.71 14.36 14.95
N VAL A 215 -1.58 13.31 14.16
CA VAL A 215 -1.94 13.26 12.74
C VAL A 215 -3.21 12.45 12.48
N LEU A 216 -3.55 11.50 13.37
CA LEU A 216 -4.77 10.68 13.30
C LEU A 216 -5.41 10.57 14.68
N LYS A 217 -6.72 10.37 14.73
CA LYS A 217 -7.40 9.98 15.97
C LYS A 217 -7.02 8.54 16.35
N GLU A 218 -6.95 8.26 17.63
CA GLU A 218 -6.67 6.91 18.13
C GLU A 218 -7.69 5.88 17.61
N SER A 219 -8.97 6.25 17.61
CA SER A 219 -10.04 5.41 17.05
C SER A 219 -9.82 5.05 15.59
N THR A 220 -9.27 5.98 14.81
CA THR A 220 -8.99 5.80 13.39
C THR A 220 -7.77 4.90 13.18
N VAL A 221 -6.73 5.05 13.97
CA VAL A 221 -5.59 4.12 13.96
C VAL A 221 -6.03 2.71 14.33
N ASN A 222 -6.86 2.55 15.36
CA ASN A 222 -7.41 1.25 15.73
C ASN A 222 -8.24 0.64 14.61
N MET A 223 -8.98 1.44 13.85
CA MET A 223 -9.70 1.00 12.66
C MET A 223 -8.75 0.54 11.54
N ILE A 224 -7.69 1.30 11.26
CA ILE A 224 -6.66 0.92 10.27
C ILE A 224 -6.06 -0.44 10.60
N MET A 225 -5.70 -0.66 11.85
CA MET A 225 -5.00 -1.85 12.32
C MET A 225 -5.93 -2.98 12.81
N SER A 226 -7.20 -2.95 12.51
CA SER A 226 -8.17 -4.02 12.77
C SER A 226 -8.74 -4.62 11.50
N ALA A 227 -9.31 -5.83 11.59
CA ALA A 227 -9.94 -6.49 10.43
C ALA A 227 -11.09 -5.64 9.88
N GLN A 228 -11.02 -5.28 8.61
CA GLN A 228 -11.98 -4.42 7.90
C GLN A 228 -12.52 -5.06 6.62
N MET A 229 -11.86 -6.08 6.13
CA MET A 229 -12.31 -6.84 4.97
C MET A 229 -13.64 -7.56 5.27
N PRO A 230 -14.61 -7.65 4.34
CA PRO A 230 -15.87 -8.38 4.53
C PRO A 230 -15.65 -9.80 5.06
N GLU A 231 -16.50 -10.25 5.99
CA GLU A 231 -16.32 -11.55 6.67
C GLU A 231 -16.41 -12.74 5.72
N ASN A 232 -17.22 -12.64 4.67
CA ASN A 232 -17.41 -13.65 3.64
C ASN A 232 -16.22 -13.76 2.66
N VAL A 233 -15.26 -12.83 2.70
CA VAL A 233 -14.08 -12.85 1.83
C VAL A 233 -12.96 -13.65 2.48
N SER A 234 -12.45 -14.65 1.75
CA SER A 234 -11.31 -15.46 2.19
C SER A 234 -10.00 -14.69 2.06
N TYR A 235 -9.12 -14.90 3.03
CA TYR A 235 -7.75 -14.36 3.04
C TYR A 235 -6.77 -15.43 3.52
N GLN A 236 -5.55 -15.07 3.85
CA GLN A 236 -4.51 -16.01 4.34
C GLN A 236 -4.88 -16.54 5.73
N ASN A 237 -4.55 -17.81 5.99
CA ASN A 237 -4.76 -18.44 7.30
C ASN A 237 -4.06 -17.63 8.41
N GLY A 238 -4.79 -17.38 9.50
CA GLY A 238 -4.30 -16.63 10.64
C GLY A 238 -4.26 -15.10 10.44
N PHE A 239 -4.62 -14.60 9.25
CA PHE A 239 -4.64 -13.17 8.94
C PHE A 239 -6.01 -12.71 8.43
N ARG A 240 -6.29 -11.43 8.65
CA ARG A 240 -7.37 -10.67 8.01
C ARG A 240 -6.79 -9.38 7.44
N TYR A 241 -7.45 -8.77 6.47
CA TYR A 241 -7.02 -7.49 5.96
C TYR A 241 -7.67 -6.34 6.73
N GLY A 242 -6.83 -5.39 7.18
CA GLY A 242 -7.25 -4.12 7.75
C GLY A 242 -7.45 -3.07 6.65
N LEU A 243 -7.15 -1.80 6.93
CA LEU A 243 -7.11 -0.78 5.89
C LEU A 243 -5.66 -0.60 5.40
N GLY A 244 -5.38 -1.03 4.17
CA GLY A 244 -4.07 -0.90 3.52
C GLY A 244 -2.96 -1.83 4.03
N GLY A 245 -3.27 -2.81 4.86
CA GLY A 245 -2.35 -3.81 5.37
C GLY A 245 -3.07 -4.97 6.05
N GLN A 246 -2.34 -6.03 6.36
CA GLN A 246 -2.89 -7.22 6.99
C GLN A 246 -2.73 -7.19 8.51
N VAL A 247 -3.64 -7.89 9.19
CA VAL A 247 -3.69 -8.03 10.65
C VAL A 247 -3.57 -9.50 11.02
N ASN A 248 -2.59 -9.84 11.83
CA ASN A 248 -2.46 -11.17 12.42
C ASN A 248 -3.53 -11.35 13.50
N GLN A 249 -4.37 -12.35 13.38
CA GLN A 249 -5.52 -12.57 14.27
C GLN A 249 -5.12 -13.05 15.66
N GLU A 250 -3.97 -13.67 15.80
CA GLU A 250 -3.43 -14.17 17.07
C GLU A 250 -2.71 -13.05 17.82
N THR A 251 -1.76 -12.38 17.16
CA THR A 251 -0.90 -11.38 17.81
C THR A 251 -1.47 -9.97 17.78
N GLY A 252 -2.35 -9.65 16.84
CA GLY A 252 -2.87 -8.31 16.60
C GLY A 252 -1.90 -7.39 15.85
N GLU A 253 -0.79 -7.93 15.34
CA GLU A 253 0.18 -7.19 14.57
C GLU A 253 -0.41 -6.73 13.23
N TYR A 254 -0.16 -5.49 12.88
CA TYR A 254 -0.48 -4.92 11.58
C TYR A 254 0.79 -4.85 10.73
N SER A 255 0.75 -5.33 9.51
CA SER A 255 1.96 -5.47 8.69
C SER A 255 1.69 -5.32 7.20
N TRP A 256 2.74 -4.96 6.47
CA TRP A 256 2.80 -5.08 5.02
C TRP A 256 4.25 -5.22 4.55
N THR A 257 4.40 -5.53 3.25
CA THR A 257 5.70 -5.75 2.61
C THR A 257 5.75 -5.02 1.27
N GLY A 258 6.96 -4.73 0.78
CA GLY A 258 7.19 -4.08 -0.50
C GLY A 258 7.78 -5.02 -1.56
N ALA A 259 7.63 -4.65 -2.83
CA ALA A 259 8.11 -5.43 -3.98
C ALA A 259 9.63 -5.68 -3.94
N ALA A 260 10.40 -4.74 -3.38
CA ALA A 260 11.85 -4.88 -3.21
C ALA A 260 12.24 -5.58 -1.89
N SER A 261 11.35 -6.42 -1.34
CA SER A 261 11.55 -7.20 -0.11
C SER A 261 11.79 -6.34 1.13
N THR A 262 11.13 -5.19 1.19
CA THR A 262 10.99 -4.41 2.43
C THR A 262 9.85 -4.97 3.27
N ALA A 263 9.95 -4.86 4.61
CA ALA A 263 8.90 -5.29 5.52
C ALA A 263 8.71 -4.32 6.67
N PHE A 264 7.45 -4.17 7.07
CA PHE A 264 6.97 -3.35 8.16
C PHE A 264 6.02 -4.16 9.03
N VAL A 265 6.23 -4.14 10.35
CA VAL A 265 5.31 -4.69 11.34
C VAL A 265 5.14 -3.69 12.48
N ALA A 266 3.90 -3.35 12.78
CA ALA A 266 3.50 -2.61 13.97
C ALA A 266 2.81 -3.56 14.94
N ASP A 267 3.36 -3.71 16.15
CA ASP A 267 2.80 -4.49 17.23
C ASP A 267 2.26 -3.54 18.32
N PRO A 268 0.96 -3.23 18.30
CA PRO A 268 0.38 -2.29 19.25
C PRO A 268 0.33 -2.85 20.68
N ARG A 269 0.29 -4.19 20.84
CA ARG A 269 0.25 -4.83 22.17
C ARG A 269 1.57 -4.69 22.90
N ASN A 270 2.68 -4.85 22.18
CA ASN A 270 4.03 -4.76 22.74
C ASN A 270 4.67 -3.39 22.49
N LYS A 271 3.97 -2.45 21.86
CA LYS A 271 4.46 -1.11 21.49
C LYS A 271 5.77 -1.18 20.69
N MET A 272 5.83 -2.10 19.77
CA MET A 272 7.03 -2.37 18.97
C MET A 272 6.78 -2.11 17.50
N VAL A 273 7.76 -1.52 16.82
CA VAL A 273 7.85 -1.43 15.35
C VAL A 273 9.04 -2.25 14.90
N SER A 274 8.82 -3.13 13.95
CA SER A 274 9.88 -3.92 13.30
C SER A 274 9.97 -3.53 11.83
N LEU A 275 11.17 -3.19 11.38
CA LEU A 275 11.47 -2.80 10.00
C LEU A 275 12.64 -3.62 9.46
N ALA A 276 12.46 -4.15 8.27
CA ALA A 276 13.54 -4.79 7.52
C ALA A 276 13.51 -4.26 6.09
N PHE A 277 14.50 -3.44 5.73
CA PHE A 277 14.61 -2.84 4.42
C PHE A 277 15.74 -3.50 3.64
N THR A 278 15.36 -4.25 2.62
CA THR A 278 16.27 -4.75 1.59
C THR A 278 15.89 -4.12 0.25
N GLN A 279 16.72 -4.31 -0.75
CA GLN A 279 16.44 -3.88 -2.12
C GLN A 279 16.69 -5.05 -3.07
N TYR A 280 15.84 -6.08 -2.93
CA TYR A 280 15.95 -7.35 -3.64
C TYR A 280 14.63 -7.74 -4.31
N ILE A 281 14.70 -8.08 -5.60
CA ILE A 281 13.59 -8.57 -6.43
C ILE A 281 13.99 -9.94 -6.99
N PRO A 282 13.10 -10.94 -7.03
CA PRO A 282 11.67 -10.87 -6.73
C PRO A 282 11.37 -10.87 -5.22
N TYR A 283 10.24 -10.27 -4.88
CA TYR A 283 9.67 -10.32 -3.53
C TYR A 283 9.64 -11.77 -2.98
N MET A 284 9.97 -11.91 -1.71
CA MET A 284 10.09 -13.22 -1.03
C MET A 284 11.16 -14.18 -1.58
N GLY A 285 12.03 -13.74 -2.46
CA GLY A 285 13.16 -14.56 -2.93
C GLY A 285 14.15 -14.93 -1.83
N VAL A 286 14.14 -14.18 -0.71
CA VAL A 286 14.90 -14.48 0.52
C VAL A 286 14.01 -14.29 1.74
N PRO A 287 14.02 -15.23 2.73
CA PRO A 287 13.13 -15.17 3.90
C PRO A 287 13.61 -14.17 4.97
N PHE A 288 14.50 -13.23 4.63
CA PHE A 288 15.17 -12.33 5.57
C PHE A 288 14.20 -11.59 6.49
N ALA A 289 13.15 -10.97 5.93
CA ALA A 289 12.24 -10.13 6.70
C ALA A 289 11.42 -10.93 7.73
N SER A 290 10.93 -12.12 7.34
CA SER A 290 10.15 -13.00 8.23
C SER A 290 11.03 -13.63 9.32
N GLU A 291 12.23 -14.06 8.98
CA GLU A 291 13.20 -14.59 9.95
C GLU A 291 13.65 -13.50 10.93
N TYR A 292 13.96 -12.31 10.43
CA TYR A 292 14.34 -11.16 11.24
C TYR A 292 13.26 -10.84 12.27
N HIS A 293 12.01 -10.70 11.84
CA HIS A 293 10.89 -10.41 12.73
C HIS A 293 10.68 -11.51 13.77
N THR A 294 10.74 -12.79 13.36
CA THR A 294 10.62 -13.94 14.26
C THR A 294 11.71 -13.94 15.34
N LYS A 295 12.97 -13.72 14.94
CA LYS A 295 14.10 -13.64 15.87
C LYS A 295 13.98 -12.44 16.83
N LEU A 296 13.54 -11.29 16.31
CA LEU A 296 13.32 -10.10 17.10
C LEU A 296 12.23 -10.32 18.18
N ARG A 297 11.10 -10.95 17.81
CA ARG A 297 10.05 -11.31 18.77
C ARG A 297 10.57 -12.21 19.88
N LYS A 298 11.27 -13.29 19.51
CA LYS A 298 11.85 -14.21 20.52
C LYS A 298 12.78 -13.47 21.48
N ALA A 299 13.62 -12.58 20.96
CA ALA A 299 14.61 -11.89 21.79
C ALA A 299 13.99 -10.85 22.73
N LEU A 300 12.93 -10.14 22.33
CA LEU A 300 12.41 -8.97 23.04
C LEU A 300 11.11 -9.25 23.80
N ILE A 301 10.28 -10.19 23.31
CA ILE A 301 8.92 -10.38 23.82
C ILE A 301 8.79 -11.74 24.56
N GLU A 302 9.55 -12.73 24.13
CA GLU A 302 9.54 -14.10 24.68
C GLU A 302 10.89 -14.45 25.33
N PRO A 303 11.42 -13.65 26.26
CA PRO A 303 12.72 -13.91 26.88
C PRO A 303 12.61 -15.16 27.77
N GLY A 304 13.03 -16.30 27.27
CA GLY A 304 13.00 -17.61 27.96
C GLY A 304 12.76 -18.80 27.06
N GLY A 305 12.47 -18.59 25.77
CA GLY A 305 12.47 -19.64 24.78
C GLY A 305 13.91 -20.11 24.53
N THR A 306 14.29 -21.26 25.04
CA THR A 306 15.56 -21.91 24.70
C THR A 306 15.67 -22.00 23.19
N THR A 307 16.74 -21.44 22.64
CA THR A 307 17.19 -21.75 21.26
C THR A 307 17.53 -23.23 21.23
N GLU A 308 16.62 -24.08 20.77
CA GLU A 308 17.02 -25.36 20.23
C GLU A 308 17.64 -25.08 18.86
N ASP A 309 18.90 -25.41 18.74
CA ASP A 309 19.77 -25.32 17.56
C ASP A 309 19.23 -26.17 16.38
#